data_462942febe6d4dd58bd604adc0bd5e07
#
_entry.id   462942febe6d4dd58bd604adc0bd5e07
#
_cell.length_a   1.000
_cell.length_b   1.000
_cell.length_c   1.000
_cell.angle_alpha   90.00
_cell.angle_beta   90.00
_cell.angle_gamma   90.00
#
_symmetry.space_group_name_H-M   'P 1'
#
loop_
_entity.id
_entity.type
_entity.pdbx_description
1 polymer ?
#
loop_
_entity_poly.entity_id
_entity_poly.type
_entity_poly.pdbx_seq_one_letter_code
_entity_poly.pdbx_strand_id
1 'polypeptide(L)'
;MRRLHSIANRGIKQYLWRMNQAKKQSQFFLILILGLLSAIGPLSIDMYLPAFPSIAKGLNTSIETVTLSLSSFFIGISIGQLIYGPLLERYGRKIPLYFGLGLYAISAFACATAVSVEMFILFRFFQALGGCVGM
;
A
#
# COMPACT_ATOMS: atom_id res chain seq x y z
N MET A 1 43.19 -11.52 37.95
CA MET A 1 42.61 -10.43 37.14
C MET A 1 42.29 -10.78 35.71
N ARG A 2 43.12 -11.53 34.92
CA ARG A 2 42.85 -11.87 33.53
C ARG A 2 41.58 -12.71 33.26
N ARG A 3 41.13 -13.57 34.17
CA ARG A 3 39.95 -14.42 34.00
C ARG A 3 38.63 -13.65 34.10
N LEU A 4 38.54 -12.63 34.95
CA LEU A 4 37.33 -11.80 35.11
C LEU A 4 37.11 -10.91 33.85
N HIS A 5 38.18 -10.40 33.24
CA HIS A 5 38.11 -9.63 31.98
C HIS A 5 37.60 -10.46 30.78
N SER A 6 37.92 -11.77 30.75
CA SER A 6 37.48 -12.70 29.71
C SER A 6 35.99 -13.06 29.83
N ILE A 7 35.48 -13.17 31.04
CA ILE A 7 34.07 -13.49 31.29
C ILE A 7 33.17 -12.27 31.00
N ALA A 8 33.59 -11.09 31.44
CA ALA A 8 32.89 -9.83 31.14
C ALA A 8 32.82 -9.57 29.63
N ASN A 9 33.91 -9.80 28.87
CA ASN A 9 33.96 -9.58 27.44
C ASN A 9 33.09 -10.57 26.66
N ARG A 10 32.93 -11.83 27.14
CA ARG A 10 32.00 -12.81 26.56
C ARG A 10 30.54 -12.44 26.81
N GLY A 11 30.21 -11.96 27.99
CA GLY A 11 28.86 -11.49 28.33
C GLY A 11 28.44 -10.32 27.44
N ILE A 12 29.29 -9.30 27.30
CA ILE A 12 29.04 -8.15 26.46
C ILE A 12 28.88 -8.54 24.98
N LYS A 13 29.73 -9.43 24.45
CA LYS A 13 29.59 -9.95 23.08
C LYS A 13 28.26 -10.70 22.87
N GLN A 14 27.83 -11.51 23.82
CA GLN A 14 26.53 -12.20 23.72
C GLN A 14 25.35 -11.23 23.77
N TYR A 15 25.40 -10.20 24.62
CA TYR A 15 24.38 -9.14 24.64
C TYR A 15 24.32 -8.40 23.32
N LEU A 16 25.44 -7.95 22.80
CA LEU A 16 25.51 -7.24 21.51
C LEU A 16 25.03 -8.13 20.36
N TRP A 17 25.35 -9.41 20.37
CA TRP A 17 24.91 -10.35 19.36
C TRP A 17 23.37 -10.56 19.40
N ARG A 18 22.79 -10.73 20.60
CA ARG A 18 21.34 -10.84 20.79
C ARG A 18 20.59 -9.57 20.36
N MET A 19 21.10 -8.41 20.72
CA MET A 19 20.53 -7.12 20.31
C MET A 19 20.56 -6.95 18.78
N ASN A 20 21.65 -7.39 18.14
CA ASN A 20 21.80 -7.30 16.70
C ASN A 20 20.86 -8.29 15.96
N GLN A 21 20.63 -9.47 16.51
CA GLN A 21 19.67 -10.44 15.98
C GLN A 21 18.22 -9.95 16.11
N ALA A 22 17.83 -9.43 17.27
CA ALA A 22 16.51 -8.87 17.50
C ALA A 22 16.22 -7.68 16.55
N LYS A 23 17.22 -6.81 16.36
CA LYS A 23 17.14 -5.68 15.41
C LYS A 23 17.00 -6.15 13.96
N LYS A 24 17.70 -7.21 13.57
CA LYS A 24 17.66 -7.78 12.22
C LYS A 24 16.29 -8.44 11.93
N GLN A 25 15.71 -9.12 12.90
CA GLN A 25 14.40 -9.75 12.80
C GLN A 25 13.28 -8.70 12.69
N SER A 26 13.35 -7.65 13.49
CA SER A 26 12.42 -6.51 13.41
C SER A 26 12.51 -5.78 12.08
N GLN A 27 13.72 -5.62 11.52
CA GLN A 27 13.92 -5.00 10.20
C GLN A 27 13.36 -5.86 9.07
N PHE A 28 13.48 -7.17 9.14
CA PHE A 28 12.91 -8.07 8.14
C PHE A 28 11.38 -7.95 8.06
N PHE A 29 10.68 -7.95 9.20
CA PHE A 29 9.24 -7.74 9.26
C PHE A 29 8.83 -6.36 8.73
N LEU A 30 9.59 -5.32 9.04
CA LEU A 30 9.35 -3.96 8.52
C LEU A 30 9.48 -3.92 6.99
N ILE A 31 10.53 -4.52 6.44
CA ILE A 31 10.76 -4.58 4.99
C ILE A 31 9.63 -5.38 4.32
N LEU A 32 9.20 -6.48 4.92
CA LEU A 32 8.14 -7.32 4.39
C LEU A 32 6.80 -6.57 4.38
N ILE A 33 6.45 -5.87 5.46
CA ILE A 33 5.23 -5.06 5.54
C ILE A 33 5.27 -3.91 4.53
N LEU A 34 6.39 -3.20 4.43
CA LEU A 34 6.55 -2.11 3.47
C LEU A 34 6.49 -2.63 2.03
N GLY A 35 7.10 -3.79 1.75
CA GLY A 35 7.02 -4.44 0.45
C GLY A 35 5.60 -4.83 0.06
N LEU A 36 4.85 -5.43 1.00
CA LEU A 36 3.44 -5.75 0.79
C LEU A 36 2.58 -4.49 0.55
N LEU A 37 2.81 -3.42 1.32
CA LEU A 37 2.11 -2.16 1.12
C LEU A 37 2.39 -1.58 -0.29
N SER A 38 3.65 -1.57 -0.70
CA SER A 38 4.03 -1.07 -2.04
C SER A 38 3.50 -1.94 -3.17
N ALA A 39 3.26 -3.23 -2.92
CA ALA A 39 2.71 -4.15 -3.91
C ALA A 39 1.19 -3.96 -4.15
N ILE A 40 0.46 -3.29 -3.25
CA ILE A 40 -0.99 -3.09 -3.38
C ILE A 40 -1.34 -2.38 -4.70
N GLY A 41 -0.59 -1.35 -5.09
CA GLY A 41 -0.81 -0.61 -6.31
C GLY A 41 -0.69 -1.47 -7.58
N PRO A 42 0.48 -2.05 -7.86
CA PRO A 42 0.67 -2.95 -9.00
C PRO A 42 -0.30 -4.13 -9.02
N LEU A 43 -0.50 -4.83 -7.89
CA LEU A 43 -1.44 -5.94 -7.80
C LEU A 43 -2.87 -5.53 -8.13
N SER A 44 -3.31 -4.34 -7.72
CA SER A 44 -4.64 -3.82 -8.07
C SER A 44 -4.82 -3.66 -9.57
N ILE A 45 -3.77 -3.32 -10.31
CA ILE A 45 -3.80 -3.18 -11.77
C ILE A 45 -3.76 -4.56 -12.43
N ASP A 46 -2.85 -5.43 -12.01
CA ASP A 46 -2.62 -6.74 -12.61
C ASP A 46 -3.82 -7.67 -12.45
N MET A 47 -4.48 -7.65 -11.28
CA MET A 47 -5.70 -8.44 -11.06
C MET A 47 -6.92 -7.85 -11.77
N TYR A 48 -6.89 -6.56 -12.09
CA TYR A 48 -7.99 -5.87 -12.72
C TYR A 48 -8.05 -6.09 -14.24
N LEU A 49 -6.90 -6.15 -14.91
CA LEU A 49 -6.82 -6.32 -16.37
C LEU A 49 -7.60 -7.56 -16.88
N PRO A 50 -7.44 -8.77 -16.32
CA PRO A 50 -8.18 -9.93 -16.78
C PRO A 50 -9.69 -9.87 -16.44
N ALA A 51 -10.09 -9.00 -15.52
CA ALA A 51 -11.49 -8.83 -15.15
C ALA A 51 -12.28 -7.91 -16.09
N PHE A 52 -11.64 -7.18 -17.01
CA PHE A 52 -12.29 -6.24 -17.94
C PHE A 52 -13.50 -6.84 -18.68
N PRO A 53 -13.39 -8.01 -19.32
CA PRO A 53 -14.52 -8.58 -20.04
C PRO A 53 -15.71 -8.92 -19.13
N SER A 54 -15.44 -9.38 -17.91
CA SER A 54 -16.47 -9.72 -16.93
C SER A 54 -17.17 -8.46 -16.39
N ILE A 55 -16.43 -7.39 -16.13
CA ILE A 55 -16.95 -6.09 -15.66
C ILE A 55 -17.78 -5.44 -16.77
N ALA A 56 -17.31 -5.46 -18.02
CA ALA A 56 -18.02 -4.90 -19.17
C ALA A 56 -19.38 -5.59 -19.38
N LYS A 57 -19.42 -6.93 -19.24
CA LYS A 57 -20.67 -7.70 -19.30
C LYS A 57 -21.59 -7.40 -18.12
N GLY A 58 -21.06 -7.31 -16.90
CA GLY A 58 -21.84 -7.04 -15.70
C GLY A 58 -22.48 -5.66 -15.66
N LEU A 59 -21.79 -4.67 -16.22
CA LEU A 59 -22.25 -3.27 -16.30
C LEU A 59 -22.91 -2.93 -17.64
N ASN A 60 -23.14 -3.92 -18.54
CA ASN A 60 -23.70 -3.72 -19.88
C ASN A 60 -23.02 -2.57 -20.68
N THR A 61 -21.69 -2.54 -20.65
CA THR A 61 -20.88 -1.47 -21.26
C THR A 61 -19.80 -2.06 -22.16
N SER A 62 -19.12 -1.19 -22.93
CA SER A 62 -17.98 -1.59 -23.75
C SER A 62 -16.70 -1.74 -22.92
N ILE A 63 -15.78 -2.60 -23.38
CA ILE A 63 -14.46 -2.77 -22.77
C ILE A 63 -13.69 -1.44 -22.79
N GLU A 64 -13.88 -0.62 -23.84
CA GLU A 64 -13.25 0.70 -23.94
C GLU A 64 -13.65 1.62 -22.78
N THR A 65 -14.93 1.62 -22.42
CA THR A 65 -15.44 2.41 -21.28
C THR A 65 -14.88 1.91 -19.95
N VAL A 66 -14.73 0.59 -19.78
CA VAL A 66 -14.06 0.02 -18.60
C VAL A 66 -12.59 0.44 -18.55
N THR A 67 -11.91 0.55 -19.69
CA THR A 67 -10.52 1.01 -19.75
C THR A 67 -10.35 2.46 -19.27
N LEU A 68 -11.37 3.32 -19.42
CA LEU A 68 -11.36 4.67 -18.85
C LEU A 68 -11.23 4.68 -17.32
N SER A 69 -11.71 3.64 -16.64
CA SER A 69 -11.53 3.52 -15.20
C SER A 69 -10.06 3.29 -14.80
N LEU A 70 -9.27 2.64 -15.66
CA LEU A 70 -7.83 2.51 -15.47
C LEU A 70 -7.12 3.87 -15.63
N SER A 71 -7.52 4.65 -16.62
CA SER A 71 -7.01 6.02 -16.80
C SER A 71 -7.36 6.90 -15.60
N SER A 72 -8.59 6.82 -15.11
CA SER A 72 -9.04 7.51 -13.89
C SER A 72 -8.21 7.10 -12.67
N PHE A 73 -7.86 5.82 -12.55
CA PHE A 73 -7.00 5.31 -11.50
C PHE A 73 -5.59 5.93 -11.54
N PHE A 74 -4.96 6.01 -12.71
CA PHE A 74 -3.65 6.65 -12.86
C PHE A 74 -3.68 8.15 -12.56
N ILE A 75 -4.74 8.85 -12.99
CA ILE A 75 -4.95 10.26 -12.63
C ILE A 75 -5.09 10.42 -11.12
N GLY A 76 -5.84 9.53 -10.49
CA GLY A 76 -5.99 9.49 -9.02
C GLY A 76 -4.67 9.30 -8.29
N ILE A 77 -3.80 8.39 -8.76
CA ILE A 77 -2.45 8.21 -8.21
C ILE A 77 -1.63 9.50 -8.34
N SER A 78 -1.62 10.11 -9.52
CA SER A 78 -0.84 11.31 -9.79
C SER A 78 -1.25 12.50 -8.91
N ILE A 79 -2.54 12.73 -8.78
CA ILE A 79 -3.09 13.77 -7.88
C ILE A 79 -2.80 13.42 -6.41
N GLY A 80 -2.98 12.14 -6.06
CA GLY A 80 -2.71 11.66 -4.71
C GLY A 80 -1.26 11.92 -4.29
N GLN A 81 -0.28 11.63 -5.13
CA GLN A 81 1.13 11.87 -4.84
C GLN A 81 1.45 13.35 -4.59
N LEU A 82 0.80 14.25 -5.34
CA LEU A 82 0.96 15.70 -5.13
C LEU A 82 0.39 16.15 -3.77
N ILE A 83 -0.72 15.57 -3.34
CA ILE A 83 -1.36 15.91 -2.07
C ILE A 83 -0.63 15.27 -0.88
N TYR A 84 -0.28 13.99 -1.01
CA TYR A 84 0.34 13.23 0.09
C TYR A 84 1.80 13.63 0.34
N GLY A 85 2.54 14.15 -0.65
CA GLY A 85 3.89 14.66 -0.46
C GLY A 85 3.99 15.64 0.72
N PRO A 86 3.40 16.84 0.65
CA PRO A 86 3.43 17.80 1.74
C PRO A 86 2.67 17.35 2.99
N LEU A 87 1.66 16.49 2.85
CA LEU A 87 0.89 15.98 3.98
C LEU A 87 1.72 15.03 4.87
N LEU A 88 2.54 14.18 4.25
CA LEU A 88 3.46 13.28 4.94
C LEU A 88 4.56 14.03 5.70
N GLU A 89 5.01 15.14 5.16
CA GLU A 89 6.00 16.02 5.83
C GLU A 89 5.41 16.71 7.05
N ARG A 90 4.15 17.15 6.97
CA ARG A 90 3.51 17.94 8.02
C ARG A 90 2.94 17.10 9.18
N TYR A 91 2.31 15.98 8.88
CA TYR A 91 1.59 15.13 9.86
C TYR A 91 2.30 13.81 10.17
N GLY A 92 3.46 13.56 9.51
CA GLY A 92 4.17 12.30 9.63
C GLY A 92 3.49 11.17 8.82
N ARG A 93 4.18 10.03 8.73
CA ARG A 93 3.76 8.91 7.86
C ARG A 93 2.59 8.07 8.40
N LYS A 94 2.37 8.08 9.72
CA LYS A 94 1.39 7.17 10.34
C LYS A 94 -0.06 7.57 10.06
N ILE A 95 -0.40 8.85 10.26
CA ILE A 95 -1.79 9.35 10.16
C ILE A 95 -2.30 9.26 8.71
N PRO A 96 -1.58 9.79 7.70
CA PRO A 96 -2.02 9.65 6.31
C PRO A 96 -2.12 8.19 5.85
N LEU A 97 -1.25 7.29 6.35
CA LEU A 97 -1.26 5.88 5.99
C LEU A 97 -2.57 5.19 6.44
N TYR A 98 -2.98 5.38 7.69
CA TYR A 98 -4.24 4.80 8.19
C TYR A 98 -5.45 5.35 7.44
N PHE A 99 -5.46 6.66 7.16
CA PHE A 99 -6.54 7.30 6.42
C PHE A 99 -6.60 6.82 4.97
N GLY A 100 -5.46 6.72 4.30
CA GLY A 100 -5.36 6.25 2.93
C GLY A 100 -5.77 4.77 2.78
N LEU A 101 -5.31 3.90 3.68
CA LEU A 101 -5.73 2.49 3.68
C LEU A 101 -7.22 2.32 3.95
N GLY A 102 -7.80 3.11 4.87
CA GLY A 102 -9.23 3.13 5.12
C GLY A 102 -10.02 3.56 3.88
N LEU A 103 -9.61 4.65 3.24
CA LEU A 103 -10.20 5.13 1.99
C LEU A 103 -10.09 4.10 0.87
N TYR A 104 -8.92 3.46 0.73
CA TYR A 104 -8.70 2.38 -0.24
C TYR A 104 -9.67 1.21 -0.03
N ALA A 105 -9.81 0.71 1.21
CA ALA A 105 -10.66 -0.42 1.54
C ALA A 105 -12.15 -0.10 1.28
N ILE A 106 -12.62 1.09 1.70
CA ILE A 106 -14.00 1.54 1.48
C ILE A 106 -14.28 1.68 -0.01
N SER A 107 -13.39 2.31 -0.76
CA SER A 107 -13.54 2.48 -2.21
C SER A 107 -13.50 1.15 -2.96
N ALA A 108 -12.67 0.20 -2.53
CA ALA A 108 -12.62 -1.14 -3.11
C ALA A 108 -13.95 -1.89 -2.91
N PHE A 109 -14.55 -1.78 -1.71
CA PHE A 109 -15.86 -2.35 -1.43
C PHE A 109 -16.97 -1.66 -2.25
N ALA A 110 -16.91 -0.34 -2.38
CA ALA A 110 -17.84 0.43 -3.20
C ALA A 110 -17.73 0.06 -4.70
N CYS A 111 -16.53 -0.20 -5.21
CA CYS A 111 -16.34 -0.71 -6.57
C CYS A 111 -17.05 -2.05 -6.80
N ALA A 112 -17.05 -2.95 -5.80
CA ALA A 112 -17.71 -4.25 -5.89
C ALA A 112 -19.25 -4.12 -5.93
N THR A 113 -19.81 -3.05 -5.39
CA THR A 113 -21.26 -2.76 -5.35
C THR A 113 -21.71 -1.76 -6.42
N ALA A 114 -20.84 -1.32 -7.30
CA ALA A 114 -21.15 -0.36 -8.35
C ALA A 114 -22.19 -0.91 -9.34
N VAL A 115 -23.26 -0.17 -9.54
CA VAL A 115 -24.37 -0.52 -10.44
C VAL A 115 -24.21 0.14 -11.82
N SER A 116 -23.44 1.25 -11.87
CA SER A 116 -23.17 1.98 -13.10
C SER A 116 -21.66 2.14 -13.34
N VAL A 117 -21.29 2.26 -14.62
CA VAL A 117 -19.92 2.45 -15.05
C VAL A 117 -19.32 3.75 -14.54
N GLU A 118 -20.13 4.80 -14.47
CA GLU A 118 -19.71 6.12 -13.99
C GLU A 118 -19.35 6.09 -12.49
N MET A 119 -20.18 5.43 -11.68
CA MET A 119 -19.90 5.20 -10.26
C MET A 119 -18.64 4.35 -10.09
N PHE A 120 -18.46 3.34 -10.92
CA PHE A 120 -17.29 2.49 -10.90
C PHE A 120 -16.00 3.27 -11.19
N ILE A 121 -16.00 4.15 -12.20
CA ILE A 121 -14.87 5.03 -12.53
C ILE A 121 -14.55 5.98 -11.37
N LEU A 122 -15.57 6.56 -10.74
CA LEU A 122 -15.42 7.45 -9.61
C LEU A 122 -14.81 6.73 -8.39
N PHE A 123 -15.30 5.54 -8.06
CA PHE A 123 -14.78 4.76 -6.95
C PHE A 123 -13.32 4.30 -7.20
N ARG A 124 -12.97 4.01 -8.44
CA ARG A 124 -11.58 3.73 -8.85
C ARG A 124 -10.65 4.93 -8.62
N PHE A 125 -11.14 6.13 -8.88
CA PHE A 125 -10.39 7.35 -8.59
C PHE A 125 -10.11 7.51 -7.08
N PHE A 126 -11.12 7.32 -6.23
CA PHE A 126 -10.95 7.37 -4.77
C PHE A 126 -10.06 6.23 -4.24
N GLN A 127 -10.19 5.05 -4.83
CA GLN A 127 -9.32 3.91 -4.51
C GLN A 127 -7.85 4.23 -4.82
N ALA A 128 -7.58 4.87 -5.95
CA ALA A 128 -6.25 5.30 -6.32
C ALA A 128 -5.67 6.35 -5.35
N LEU A 129 -6.48 7.33 -4.94
CA LEU A 129 -6.09 8.31 -3.91
C LEU A 129 -5.70 7.61 -2.60
N GLY A 130 -6.49 6.64 -2.16
CA GLY A 130 -6.18 5.88 -0.93
C GLY A 130 -4.93 5.01 -1.05
N GLY A 131 -4.74 4.34 -2.20
CA GLY A 131 -3.60 3.45 -2.45
C GLY A 131 -2.25 4.16 -2.60
N CYS A 132 -2.28 5.44 -2.96
CA CYS A 132 -1.08 6.25 -3.19
C CYS A 132 -0.19 6.41 -1.94
N VAL A 133 -0.76 6.26 -0.75
CA VAL A 133 -0.05 6.42 0.53
C VAL A 133 0.92 5.27 0.79
N GLY A 134 0.71 4.11 0.16
CA GLY A 134 1.58 2.94 0.29
C GLY A 134 2.77 2.92 -0.67
N MET A 135 2.77 3.81 -1.65
CA MET A 135 3.85 3.95 -2.63
C MET A 135 4.84 5.02 -2.20
#